data_93a62e8479c34242b12dd1af6342c2fb
#
_entry.id   93a62e8479c34242b12dd1af6342c2fb
#
_cell.length_a   1.000
_cell.length_b   1.000
_cell.length_c   1.000
_cell.angle_alpha   90.00
_cell.angle_beta   90.00
_cell.angle_gamma   90.00
#
_symmetry.space_group_name_H-M   'P 1'
#
loop_
_entity.id
_entity.type
_entity.pdbx_description
1 polymer ?
#
loop_
_entity_poly.entity_id
_entity_poly.type
_entity_poly.pdbx_seq_one_letter_code
_entity_poly.pdbx_strand_id
1 'polypeptide(L)'
;MAYGPPGHKQGRGADPRVVDIVGMDVFRSDVLTLNGLDDRRQSQGVLSQAQELMADAVGATEAFFSTCGSSLSVKTAMLAVAGPGEKMLLSRNAHKSVVAAVVVNGVEPIWVHPKFDAERHLAHPPEPEDVRNRLREHPDAKGMLLITPTDWGTCADVRGVARACHEFDVPLIVDEAWGAHLPFHPDLPAWGMDAEADLVVTSVHKMGGAIEQSSVFHLQYDRVASEVLKQREDLLGTTSASALVYATLDGWRRQMVEHGRELLDTALARARRIRAAADELPGLRVMGHEIVDEGLAADLDPLKIVIDVRELGISGMQAAEWLRAHRHVDVGGSDSCRISASITHADDDETERLLIDALRSLVEKADTIERQPPVHLPEPSALELEQAMLPRDAFFAPVEHVPVERAVGRISAEMISPYPPGVPAIAPGEVITAEVLDYLRSGVEHGVLIPDAADSSVRTLRVVARP
;
A
#
# COMPACT_ATOMS: atom_id res chain seq x y z
N MET A 1 19.40 -13.03 -34.35
CA MET A 1 20.28 -12.21 -33.47
C MET A 1 19.74 -10.81 -33.44
N ALA A 2 19.46 -10.26 -32.25
CA ALA A 2 18.90 -8.91 -32.11
C ALA A 2 20.03 -7.87 -32.01
N TYR A 3 19.99 -6.84 -32.87
CA TYR A 3 20.92 -5.70 -32.83
C TYR A 3 20.35 -4.48 -32.08
N GLY A 4 19.07 -4.50 -31.77
CA GLY A 4 18.39 -3.53 -30.91
C GLY A 4 18.57 -3.81 -29.41
N PRO A 5 17.89 -3.06 -28.50
CA PRO A 5 17.84 -3.37 -27.07
C PRO A 5 17.18 -4.74 -26.81
N PRO A 6 17.38 -5.33 -25.62
CA PRO A 6 18.29 -4.91 -24.54
C PRO A 6 19.77 -5.06 -24.87
N GLY A 7 20.62 -4.18 -24.28
CA GLY A 7 22.06 -4.11 -24.56
C GLY A 7 22.86 -5.34 -24.14
N HIS A 8 22.37 -6.13 -23.17
CA HIS A 8 23.01 -7.38 -22.73
C HIS A 8 22.90 -8.53 -23.75
N LYS A 9 22.10 -8.36 -24.84
CA LYS A 9 22.03 -9.32 -25.96
C LYS A 9 21.80 -10.76 -25.50
N GLN A 10 20.70 -10.97 -24.75
CA GLN A 10 20.35 -12.27 -24.15
C GLN A 10 21.45 -12.83 -23.21
N GLY A 11 22.06 -11.94 -22.43
CA GLY A 11 23.04 -12.28 -21.40
C GLY A 11 24.51 -12.30 -21.86
N ARG A 12 24.80 -12.20 -23.17
CA ARG A 12 26.20 -12.20 -23.66
C ARG A 12 27.04 -11.02 -23.18
N GLY A 13 26.38 -9.87 -22.91
CA GLY A 13 27.01 -8.66 -22.39
C GLY A 13 26.74 -8.42 -20.91
N ALA A 14 26.17 -9.38 -20.19
CA ALA A 14 25.92 -9.28 -18.76
C ALA A 14 27.20 -9.59 -17.96
N ASP A 15 27.36 -8.94 -16.80
CA ASP A 15 28.43 -9.27 -15.86
C ASP A 15 28.26 -10.70 -15.36
N PRO A 16 29.31 -11.57 -15.43
CA PRO A 16 29.22 -12.99 -15.02
C PRO A 16 28.72 -13.16 -13.57
N ARG A 17 29.14 -12.29 -12.64
CA ARG A 17 28.72 -12.38 -11.22
C ARG A 17 27.23 -12.13 -11.05
N VAL A 18 26.65 -11.24 -11.87
CA VAL A 18 25.21 -11.01 -11.88
C VAL A 18 24.48 -12.22 -12.46
N VAL A 19 25.03 -12.81 -13.55
CA VAL A 19 24.47 -14.04 -14.14
C VAL A 19 24.51 -15.21 -13.14
N ASP A 20 25.58 -15.33 -12.34
CA ASP A 20 25.70 -16.35 -11.30
C ASP A 20 24.64 -16.23 -10.21
N ILE A 21 24.18 -15.00 -9.92
CA ILE A 21 23.18 -14.73 -8.89
C ILE A 21 21.74 -14.92 -9.42
N VAL A 22 21.41 -14.28 -10.56
CA VAL A 22 20.02 -14.22 -11.05
C VAL A 22 19.70 -15.29 -12.09
N GLY A 23 20.71 -15.99 -12.59
CA GLY A 23 20.57 -16.98 -13.66
C GLY A 23 20.58 -16.38 -15.07
N MET A 24 21.04 -17.15 -16.04
CA MET A 24 21.09 -16.76 -17.46
C MET A 24 19.69 -16.61 -18.06
N ASP A 25 18.72 -17.37 -17.58
CA ASP A 25 17.38 -17.40 -18.18
C ASP A 25 16.61 -16.10 -17.95
N VAL A 26 16.91 -15.35 -16.88
CA VAL A 26 16.38 -13.98 -16.69
C VAL A 26 16.77 -13.09 -17.86
N PHE A 27 18.06 -13.09 -18.26
CA PHE A 27 18.53 -12.30 -19.41
C PHE A 27 18.00 -12.79 -20.76
N ARG A 28 17.79 -14.11 -20.91
CA ARG A 28 17.20 -14.69 -22.14
C ARG A 28 15.74 -14.34 -22.29
N SER A 29 15.04 -14.20 -21.18
CA SER A 29 13.60 -13.87 -21.12
C SER A 29 13.35 -12.37 -21.12
N ASP A 30 14.36 -11.55 -20.85
CA ASP A 30 14.25 -10.09 -20.93
C ASP A 30 14.34 -9.67 -22.40
N VAL A 31 13.17 -9.53 -23.00
CA VAL A 31 12.99 -9.24 -24.41
C VAL A 31 12.21 -7.94 -24.58
N LEU A 32 12.52 -7.22 -25.68
CA LEU A 32 11.70 -6.08 -26.07
C LEU A 32 10.36 -6.59 -26.61
N THR A 33 9.27 -6.10 -26.07
CA THR A 33 7.91 -6.55 -26.46
C THR A 33 7.55 -6.14 -27.88
N LEU A 34 8.10 -5.04 -28.38
CA LEU A 34 8.03 -4.65 -29.80
C LEU A 34 8.59 -5.78 -30.70
N ASN A 35 8.13 -5.88 -31.93
CA ASN A 35 8.58 -6.86 -32.93
C ASN A 35 8.05 -8.29 -32.70
N GLY A 36 6.78 -8.44 -32.46
CA GLY A 36 6.08 -9.71 -32.57
C GLY A 36 5.67 -10.35 -31.23
N LEU A 37 6.02 -9.72 -30.10
CA LEU A 37 5.37 -10.03 -28.84
C LEU A 37 4.15 -9.12 -28.70
N ASP A 38 4.26 -8.08 -27.93
CA ASP A 38 3.18 -7.11 -27.78
C ASP A 38 3.66 -5.87 -27.04
N ASP A 39 2.99 -4.74 -27.20
CA ASP A 39 3.15 -3.63 -26.31
C ASP A 39 1.79 -2.98 -26.01
N ARG A 40 1.76 -2.15 -24.99
CA ARG A 40 0.55 -1.49 -24.52
C ARG A 40 -0.10 -0.54 -25.52
N ARG A 41 0.62 -0.13 -26.59
CA ARG A 41 0.13 0.80 -27.62
C ARG A 41 -0.23 0.12 -28.94
N GLN A 42 0.55 -0.90 -29.31
CA GLN A 42 0.42 -1.61 -30.58
C GLN A 42 0.29 -3.10 -30.32
N SER A 43 -0.81 -3.47 -29.68
CA SER A 43 -1.08 -4.85 -29.31
C SER A 43 -1.11 -5.74 -30.54
N GLN A 44 -0.31 -6.83 -30.49
CA GLN A 44 -0.40 -7.94 -31.42
C GLN A 44 -1.39 -8.99 -30.92
N GLY A 45 -2.06 -8.71 -29.80
CA GLY A 45 -3.09 -9.53 -29.21
C GLY A 45 -2.65 -10.37 -28.02
N VAL A 46 -1.36 -10.59 -27.78
CA VAL A 46 -0.88 -11.43 -26.66
C VAL A 46 -1.14 -10.76 -25.31
N LEU A 47 -0.71 -9.49 -25.16
CA LEU A 47 -0.95 -8.74 -23.91
C LEU A 47 -2.44 -8.46 -23.72
N SER A 48 -3.16 -8.12 -24.80
CA SER A 48 -4.60 -7.90 -24.76
C SER A 48 -5.33 -9.15 -24.24
N GLN A 49 -5.01 -10.32 -24.81
CA GLN A 49 -5.58 -11.59 -24.35
C GLN A 49 -5.27 -11.91 -22.88
N ALA A 50 -4.03 -11.66 -22.42
CA ALA A 50 -3.66 -11.86 -21.03
C ALA A 50 -4.46 -10.95 -20.09
N GLN A 51 -4.69 -9.69 -20.49
CA GLN A 51 -5.49 -8.71 -19.76
C GLN A 51 -6.99 -9.05 -19.77
N GLU A 52 -7.54 -9.52 -20.89
CA GLU A 52 -8.89 -10.03 -20.99
C GLU A 52 -9.12 -11.25 -20.05
N LEU A 53 -8.16 -12.18 -20.02
CA LEU A 53 -8.19 -13.34 -19.11
C LEU A 53 -8.04 -12.91 -17.63
N MET A 54 -7.32 -11.83 -17.35
CA MET A 54 -7.26 -11.28 -16.00
C MET A 54 -8.60 -10.66 -15.60
N ALA A 55 -9.21 -9.89 -16.48
CA ALA A 55 -10.52 -9.30 -16.22
C ALA A 55 -11.59 -10.39 -15.94
N ASP A 56 -11.63 -11.44 -16.77
CA ASP A 56 -12.52 -12.58 -16.58
C ASP A 56 -12.27 -13.31 -15.24
N ALA A 57 -10.98 -13.50 -14.88
CA ALA A 57 -10.59 -14.20 -13.66
C ALA A 57 -11.07 -13.52 -12.37
N VAL A 58 -11.23 -12.20 -12.39
CA VAL A 58 -11.55 -11.39 -11.19
C VAL A 58 -12.89 -10.65 -11.29
N GLY A 59 -13.69 -10.94 -12.33
CA GLY A 59 -15.01 -10.33 -12.52
C GLY A 59 -14.99 -8.85 -12.88
N ALA A 60 -13.88 -8.34 -13.44
CA ALA A 60 -13.79 -6.97 -13.93
C ALA A 60 -14.28 -6.87 -15.39
N THR A 61 -14.70 -5.69 -15.84
CA THR A 61 -15.03 -5.45 -17.25
C THR A 61 -13.76 -5.37 -18.10
N GLU A 62 -12.74 -4.69 -17.60
CA GLU A 62 -11.40 -4.59 -18.22
C GLU A 62 -10.31 -4.69 -17.16
N ALA A 63 -9.13 -5.18 -17.56
CA ALA A 63 -7.93 -5.16 -16.73
C ALA A 63 -6.73 -4.70 -17.53
N PHE A 64 -5.81 -3.96 -16.90
CA PHE A 64 -4.57 -3.48 -17.52
C PHE A 64 -3.38 -3.78 -16.64
N PHE A 65 -2.33 -4.36 -17.21
CA PHE A 65 -1.09 -4.64 -16.52
C PHE A 65 -0.19 -3.42 -16.49
N SER A 66 0.39 -3.15 -15.32
CA SER A 66 1.43 -2.14 -15.14
C SER A 66 2.73 -2.78 -14.62
N THR A 67 3.86 -2.34 -15.18
CA THR A 67 5.20 -2.77 -14.78
C THR A 67 5.91 -1.72 -13.93
N CYS A 68 5.19 -0.73 -13.41
CA CYS A 68 5.74 0.41 -12.66
C CYS A 68 5.23 0.46 -11.21
N GLY A 69 4.61 -0.62 -10.73
CA GLY A 69 4.07 -0.75 -9.38
C GLY A 69 2.78 0.02 -9.16
N SER A 70 2.04 -0.36 -8.10
CA SER A 70 0.79 0.31 -7.72
C SER A 70 0.98 1.78 -7.38
N SER A 71 2.17 2.21 -6.97
CA SER A 71 2.46 3.64 -6.75
C SER A 71 2.29 4.48 -8.00
N LEU A 72 2.62 3.96 -9.20
CA LEU A 72 2.28 4.61 -10.46
C LEU A 72 0.80 4.44 -10.77
N SER A 73 0.28 3.24 -10.57
CA SER A 73 -1.12 2.92 -10.90
C SER A 73 -2.10 3.80 -10.14
N VAL A 74 -1.87 4.07 -8.85
CA VAL A 74 -2.68 5.00 -8.03
C VAL A 74 -2.62 6.43 -8.60
N LYS A 75 -1.42 6.93 -8.95
CA LYS A 75 -1.29 8.26 -9.57
C LYS A 75 -2.05 8.35 -10.88
N THR A 76 -1.98 7.30 -11.68
CA THR A 76 -2.67 7.19 -12.97
C THR A 76 -4.19 7.15 -12.78
N ALA A 77 -4.68 6.34 -11.85
CA ALA A 77 -6.10 6.21 -11.52
C ALA A 77 -6.69 7.55 -11.09
N MET A 78 -6.02 8.27 -10.19
CA MET A 78 -6.44 9.60 -9.75
C MET A 78 -6.44 10.60 -10.91
N LEU A 79 -5.40 10.60 -11.77
CA LEU A 79 -5.30 11.48 -12.92
C LEU A 79 -6.35 11.17 -14.00
N ALA A 80 -6.87 9.95 -14.05
CA ALA A 80 -7.95 9.57 -14.95
C ALA A 80 -9.32 10.13 -14.52
N VAL A 81 -9.46 10.44 -13.22
CA VAL A 81 -10.73 10.87 -12.61
C VAL A 81 -10.75 12.37 -12.37
N ALA A 82 -9.65 12.98 -11.92
CA ALA A 82 -9.59 14.39 -11.57
C ALA A 82 -8.30 15.05 -12.07
N GLY A 83 -8.41 16.29 -12.54
CA GLY A 83 -7.33 17.13 -13.03
C GLY A 83 -6.97 18.28 -12.09
N PRO A 84 -6.05 19.19 -12.51
CA PRO A 84 -5.61 20.31 -11.70
C PRO A 84 -6.76 21.24 -11.27
N GLY A 85 -6.83 21.53 -9.98
CA GLY A 85 -7.85 22.39 -9.38
C GLY A 85 -9.21 21.74 -9.17
N GLU A 86 -9.38 20.47 -9.56
CA GLU A 86 -10.59 19.72 -9.26
C GLU A 86 -10.47 19.03 -7.89
N LYS A 87 -11.61 18.87 -7.20
CA LYS A 87 -11.68 18.25 -5.87
C LYS A 87 -11.77 16.74 -5.96
N MET A 88 -11.10 16.06 -5.03
CA MET A 88 -11.17 14.61 -4.90
C MET A 88 -11.18 14.21 -3.43
N LEU A 89 -12.13 13.37 -3.03
CA LEU A 89 -12.15 12.79 -1.69
C LEU A 89 -11.05 11.73 -1.58
N LEU A 90 -10.29 11.79 -0.49
CA LEU A 90 -9.14 10.90 -0.27
C LEU A 90 -9.13 10.42 1.19
N SER A 91 -9.02 9.13 1.39
CA SER A 91 -8.84 8.56 2.72
C SER A 91 -7.51 9.04 3.33
N ARG A 92 -7.52 9.62 4.57
CA ARG A 92 -6.32 10.22 5.17
C ARG A 92 -5.30 9.20 5.72
N ASN A 93 -5.68 7.93 5.80
CA ASN A 93 -4.76 6.81 6.04
C ASN A 93 -4.08 6.29 4.77
N ALA A 94 -4.11 7.10 3.70
CA ALA A 94 -3.56 6.74 2.41
C ALA A 94 -2.02 6.62 2.41
N HIS A 95 -1.52 5.65 1.63
CA HIS A 95 -0.10 5.51 1.36
C HIS A 95 0.47 6.78 0.69
N LYS A 96 1.74 7.07 0.91
CA LYS A 96 2.42 8.26 0.34
C LYS A 96 2.28 8.43 -1.18
N SER A 97 1.99 7.35 -1.94
CA SER A 97 1.72 7.43 -3.38
C SER A 97 0.50 8.29 -3.70
N VAL A 98 -0.50 8.35 -2.81
CA VAL A 98 -1.70 9.19 -2.96
C VAL A 98 -1.35 10.67 -2.78
N VAL A 99 -0.57 11.03 -1.75
CA VAL A 99 -0.11 12.41 -1.58
C VAL A 99 0.80 12.83 -2.75
N ALA A 100 1.68 11.94 -3.21
CA ALA A 100 2.46 12.19 -4.42
C ALA A 100 1.57 12.37 -5.67
N ALA A 101 0.47 11.64 -5.78
CA ALA A 101 -0.51 11.82 -6.84
C ALA A 101 -1.19 13.20 -6.76
N VAL A 102 -1.59 13.63 -5.55
CA VAL A 102 -2.15 14.97 -5.34
C VAL A 102 -1.19 16.07 -5.82
N VAL A 103 0.11 15.95 -5.49
CA VAL A 103 1.13 16.89 -5.94
C VAL A 103 1.28 16.87 -7.47
N VAL A 104 1.39 15.68 -8.07
CA VAL A 104 1.60 15.53 -9.53
C VAL A 104 0.38 15.97 -10.31
N ASN A 105 -0.83 15.57 -9.89
CA ASN A 105 -2.07 15.84 -10.60
C ASN A 105 -2.59 17.26 -10.33
N GLY A 106 -2.23 17.86 -9.20
CA GLY A 106 -2.67 19.20 -8.80
C GLY A 106 -4.14 19.24 -8.36
N VAL A 107 -4.70 18.13 -7.93
CA VAL A 107 -6.06 18.07 -7.38
C VAL A 107 -6.12 18.73 -5.99
N GLU A 108 -7.27 19.25 -5.62
CA GLU A 108 -7.58 19.71 -4.27
C GLU A 108 -8.04 18.51 -3.43
N PRO A 109 -7.28 18.09 -2.41
CA PRO A 109 -7.65 16.95 -1.57
C PRO A 109 -8.75 17.36 -0.58
N ILE A 110 -9.81 16.56 -0.52
CA ILE A 110 -10.82 16.61 0.54
C ILE A 110 -10.59 15.35 1.39
N TRP A 111 -9.96 15.54 2.54
CA TRP A 111 -9.61 14.42 3.41
C TRP A 111 -10.83 13.81 4.08
N VAL A 112 -10.96 12.49 3.98
CA VAL A 112 -11.88 11.66 4.77
C VAL A 112 -11.04 10.98 5.83
N HIS A 113 -11.24 11.35 7.10
CA HIS A 113 -10.43 10.81 8.19
C HIS A 113 -10.81 9.37 8.50
N PRO A 114 -9.82 8.53 8.83
CA PRO A 114 -10.04 7.14 9.21
C PRO A 114 -10.70 7.07 10.59
N LYS A 115 -11.36 5.94 10.87
CA LYS A 115 -11.80 5.61 12.22
C LYS A 115 -10.57 5.20 13.04
N PHE A 116 -10.32 5.90 14.14
CA PHE A 116 -9.15 5.65 14.96
C PHE A 116 -9.49 4.81 16.20
N ASP A 117 -8.72 3.75 16.40
CA ASP A 117 -8.75 2.90 17.59
C ASP A 117 -7.66 3.39 18.57
N ALA A 118 -8.10 4.06 19.63
CA ALA A 118 -7.19 4.62 20.64
C ALA A 118 -6.54 3.54 21.51
N GLU A 119 -7.17 2.39 21.70
CA GLU A 119 -6.62 1.29 22.51
C GLU A 119 -5.45 0.61 21.77
N ARG A 120 -5.68 0.34 20.48
CA ARG A 120 -4.69 -0.35 19.63
C ARG A 120 -3.79 0.62 18.87
N HIS A 121 -4.05 1.94 18.93
CA HIS A 121 -3.36 2.96 18.14
C HIS A 121 -3.33 2.61 16.64
N LEU A 122 -4.51 2.34 16.08
CA LEU A 122 -4.70 1.98 14.68
C LEU A 122 -5.69 2.92 13.98
N ALA A 123 -5.37 3.23 12.74
CA ALA A 123 -6.30 3.89 11.84
C ALA A 123 -6.98 2.83 10.95
N HIS A 124 -8.29 2.68 11.10
CA HIS A 124 -9.13 1.82 10.27
C HIS A 124 -9.72 2.59 9.10
N PRO A 125 -10.19 1.93 8.03
CA PRO A 125 -10.82 2.63 6.91
C PRO A 125 -12.01 3.51 7.36
N PRO A 126 -12.31 4.63 6.65
CA PRO A 126 -13.47 5.44 6.94
C PRO A 126 -14.78 4.68 6.68
N GLU A 127 -15.84 5.08 7.37
CA GLU A 127 -17.17 4.51 7.20
C GLU A 127 -17.91 5.13 5.99
N PRO A 128 -18.88 4.41 5.38
CA PRO A 128 -19.68 4.94 4.26
C PRO A 128 -20.37 6.27 4.56
N GLU A 129 -20.81 6.49 5.80
CA GLU A 129 -21.48 7.74 6.19
C GLU A 129 -20.52 8.94 6.24
N ASP A 130 -19.26 8.73 6.61
CA ASP A 130 -18.22 9.78 6.57
C ASP A 130 -18.00 10.24 5.13
N VAL A 131 -17.90 9.30 4.20
CA VAL A 131 -17.78 9.59 2.76
C VAL A 131 -19.01 10.34 2.25
N ARG A 132 -20.22 9.87 2.59
CA ARG A 132 -21.48 10.51 2.20
C ARG A 132 -21.58 11.96 2.73
N ASN A 133 -21.18 12.19 3.97
CA ASN A 133 -21.19 13.52 4.57
C ASN A 133 -20.22 14.47 3.86
N ARG A 134 -19.02 14.00 3.55
CA ARG A 134 -18.04 14.79 2.78
C ARG A 134 -18.52 15.09 1.36
N LEU A 135 -19.20 14.16 0.69
CA LEU A 135 -19.80 14.39 -0.62
C LEU A 135 -20.95 15.40 -0.58
N ARG A 136 -21.74 15.43 0.51
CA ARG A 136 -22.77 16.49 0.71
C ARG A 136 -22.14 17.88 0.87
N GLU A 137 -21.00 17.96 1.54
CA GLU A 137 -20.25 19.21 1.73
C GLU A 137 -19.52 19.65 0.44
N HIS A 138 -19.10 18.67 -0.38
CA HIS A 138 -18.33 18.88 -1.62
C HIS A 138 -18.99 18.17 -2.82
N PRO A 139 -20.18 18.61 -3.25
CA PRO A 139 -20.90 17.93 -4.34
C PRO A 139 -20.24 18.11 -5.72
N ASP A 140 -19.21 18.94 -5.81
CA ASP A 140 -18.37 19.16 -6.99
C ASP A 140 -17.16 18.23 -7.06
N ALA A 141 -16.97 17.32 -6.10
CA ALA A 141 -15.90 16.33 -6.12
C ALA A 141 -16.01 15.38 -7.32
N LYS A 142 -14.86 15.03 -7.91
CA LYS A 142 -14.77 14.23 -9.13
C LYS A 142 -14.55 12.75 -8.88
N GLY A 143 -14.13 12.36 -7.68
CA GLY A 143 -13.87 10.98 -7.31
C GLY A 143 -13.62 10.82 -5.83
N MET A 144 -13.64 9.55 -5.39
CA MET A 144 -13.20 9.11 -4.07
C MET A 144 -12.10 8.06 -4.23
N LEU A 145 -11.04 8.15 -3.43
CA LEU A 145 -10.05 7.11 -3.29
C LEU A 145 -10.08 6.54 -1.87
N LEU A 146 -10.32 5.24 -1.80
CA LEU A 146 -10.36 4.44 -0.58
C LEU A 146 -9.16 3.49 -0.55
N ILE A 147 -8.60 3.19 0.64
CA ILE A 147 -7.57 2.18 0.81
C ILE A 147 -8.11 1.02 1.64
N THR A 148 -8.04 -0.18 1.09
CA THR A 148 -8.47 -1.42 1.73
C THR A 148 -7.96 -2.64 0.94
N PRO A 149 -7.44 -3.72 1.60
CA PRO A 149 -7.09 -3.76 3.03
C PRO A 149 -6.01 -2.75 3.40
N THR A 150 -6.00 -2.31 4.65
CA THR A 150 -4.89 -1.51 5.20
C THR A 150 -3.62 -2.36 5.33
N ASP A 151 -2.49 -1.74 5.61
CA ASP A 151 -1.23 -2.46 5.89
C ASP A 151 -1.34 -3.44 7.08
N TRP A 152 -2.33 -3.24 7.93
CA TRP A 152 -2.64 -4.08 9.10
C TRP A 152 -3.78 -5.08 8.85
N GLY A 153 -4.28 -5.16 7.62
CA GLY A 153 -5.28 -6.15 7.20
C GLY A 153 -6.73 -5.76 7.49
N THR A 154 -7.01 -4.59 8.06
CA THR A 154 -8.38 -4.14 8.28
C THR A 154 -9.05 -3.68 7.00
N CYS A 155 -10.30 -4.05 6.77
CA CYS A 155 -11.03 -3.84 5.54
C CYS A 155 -12.22 -2.89 5.72
N ALA A 156 -12.46 -2.08 4.68
CA ALA A 156 -13.61 -1.18 4.58
C ALA A 156 -14.90 -1.90 4.18
N ASP A 157 -16.05 -1.30 4.48
CA ASP A 157 -17.30 -1.59 3.75
C ASP A 157 -17.26 -0.94 2.36
N VAL A 158 -16.53 -1.59 1.44
CA VAL A 158 -16.35 -1.09 0.06
C VAL A 158 -17.69 -0.88 -0.63
N ARG A 159 -18.63 -1.80 -0.46
CA ARG A 159 -19.98 -1.72 -1.08
C ARG A 159 -20.77 -0.52 -0.54
N GLY A 160 -20.70 -0.28 0.76
CA GLY A 160 -21.34 0.88 1.39
C GLY A 160 -20.72 2.21 0.91
N VAL A 161 -19.39 2.25 0.77
CA VAL A 161 -18.66 3.42 0.23
C VAL A 161 -18.98 3.62 -1.25
N ALA A 162 -19.02 2.56 -2.07
CA ALA A 162 -19.40 2.64 -3.48
C ALA A 162 -20.80 3.23 -3.64
N ARG A 163 -21.77 2.74 -2.89
CA ARG A 163 -23.14 3.29 -2.89
C ARG A 163 -23.18 4.74 -2.49
N ALA A 164 -22.42 5.13 -1.44
CA ALA A 164 -22.32 6.53 -1.02
C ALA A 164 -21.75 7.43 -2.15
N CYS A 165 -20.75 6.97 -2.89
CA CYS A 165 -20.19 7.68 -4.04
C CYS A 165 -21.20 7.77 -5.19
N HIS A 166 -21.84 6.65 -5.53
CA HIS A 166 -22.77 6.56 -6.66
C HIS A 166 -24.06 7.39 -6.44
N GLU A 167 -24.49 7.65 -5.19
CA GLU A 167 -25.57 8.59 -4.88
C GLU A 167 -25.31 10.00 -5.43
N PHE A 168 -24.01 10.36 -5.61
CA PHE A 168 -23.56 11.66 -6.13
C PHE A 168 -22.96 11.57 -7.53
N ASP A 169 -23.09 10.41 -8.20
CA ASP A 169 -22.48 10.13 -9.51
C ASP A 169 -20.95 10.31 -9.51
N VAL A 170 -20.30 9.98 -8.40
CA VAL A 170 -18.86 10.07 -8.19
C VAL A 170 -18.26 8.65 -8.28
N PRO A 171 -17.19 8.42 -9.10
CA PRO A 171 -16.51 7.13 -9.15
C PRO A 171 -15.73 6.84 -7.87
N LEU A 172 -15.72 5.55 -7.48
CA LEU A 172 -14.88 5.04 -6.41
C LEU A 172 -13.64 4.36 -6.98
N ILE A 173 -12.47 4.88 -6.60
CA ILE A 173 -11.17 4.20 -6.77
C ILE A 173 -10.82 3.49 -5.47
N VAL A 174 -10.44 2.21 -5.55
CA VAL A 174 -9.92 1.45 -4.41
C VAL A 174 -8.46 1.13 -4.63
N ASP A 175 -7.60 1.64 -3.75
CA ASP A 175 -6.23 1.15 -3.62
C ASP A 175 -6.27 -0.15 -2.80
N GLU A 176 -6.31 -1.25 -3.51
CA GLU A 176 -6.34 -2.62 -2.99
C GLU A 176 -4.98 -3.30 -3.18
N ALA A 177 -3.91 -2.51 -2.95
CA ALA A 177 -2.54 -2.99 -3.11
C ALA A 177 -2.23 -4.25 -2.30
N TRP A 178 -2.92 -4.49 -1.19
CA TRP A 178 -2.82 -5.70 -0.38
C TRP A 178 -3.87 -6.78 -0.72
N GLY A 179 -4.76 -6.52 -1.69
CA GLY A 179 -5.96 -7.33 -1.95
C GLY A 179 -5.90 -8.23 -3.19
N ALA A 180 -4.76 -8.42 -3.85
CA ALA A 180 -4.68 -9.19 -5.10
C ALA A 180 -5.24 -10.63 -4.99
N HIS A 181 -5.23 -11.25 -3.82
CA HIS A 181 -5.71 -12.62 -3.55
C HIS A 181 -7.22 -12.70 -3.26
N LEU A 182 -7.85 -11.57 -2.91
CA LEU A 182 -9.25 -11.54 -2.44
C LEU A 182 -10.27 -12.19 -3.39
N PRO A 183 -10.21 -11.97 -4.73
CA PRO A 183 -11.22 -12.55 -5.65
C PRO A 183 -11.19 -14.07 -5.75
N PHE A 184 -10.17 -14.74 -5.22
CA PHE A 184 -9.94 -16.17 -5.48
C PHE A 184 -10.40 -17.10 -4.35
N HIS A 185 -10.99 -16.55 -3.25
CA HIS A 185 -11.51 -17.39 -2.17
C HIS A 185 -12.68 -16.74 -1.44
N PRO A 186 -13.80 -17.48 -1.21
CA PRO A 186 -15.02 -16.92 -0.61
C PRO A 186 -14.91 -16.57 0.88
N ASP A 187 -13.92 -17.12 1.61
CA ASP A 187 -13.70 -16.84 3.02
C ASP A 187 -12.74 -15.64 3.23
N LEU A 188 -12.38 -14.94 2.16
CA LEU A 188 -11.62 -13.70 2.21
C LEU A 188 -12.56 -12.48 2.19
N PRO A 189 -12.09 -11.31 2.64
CA PRO A 189 -12.84 -10.06 2.56
C PRO A 189 -13.35 -9.75 1.15
N ALA A 190 -14.36 -8.91 1.08
CA ALA A 190 -14.99 -8.55 -0.18
C ALA A 190 -13.97 -7.93 -1.16
N TRP A 191 -13.92 -8.45 -2.37
CA TRP A 191 -13.17 -7.92 -3.49
C TRP A 191 -13.82 -6.64 -4.03
N GLY A 192 -13.02 -5.63 -4.36
CA GLY A 192 -13.51 -4.32 -4.77
C GLY A 192 -14.44 -4.34 -5.98
N MET A 193 -14.19 -5.19 -7.00
CA MET A 193 -15.08 -5.31 -8.14
C MET A 193 -16.43 -5.92 -7.75
N ASP A 194 -16.44 -6.96 -6.92
CA ASP A 194 -17.69 -7.55 -6.39
C ASP A 194 -18.45 -6.57 -5.49
N ALA A 195 -17.73 -5.63 -4.89
CA ALA A 195 -18.28 -4.58 -4.03
C ALA A 195 -18.64 -3.28 -4.77
N GLU A 196 -18.73 -3.32 -6.10
CA GLU A 196 -19.21 -2.21 -6.94
C GLU A 196 -18.25 -1.01 -7.03
N ALA A 197 -16.93 -1.20 -6.77
CA ALA A 197 -15.94 -0.17 -7.07
C ALA A 197 -15.80 0.05 -8.58
N ASP A 198 -15.53 1.29 -9.02
CA ASP A 198 -15.39 1.63 -10.44
C ASP A 198 -13.98 1.33 -10.97
N LEU A 199 -12.98 1.50 -10.12
CA LEU A 199 -11.58 1.24 -10.45
C LEU A 199 -10.84 0.68 -9.21
N VAL A 200 -10.19 -0.48 -9.38
CA VAL A 200 -9.35 -1.08 -8.34
C VAL A 200 -7.91 -1.16 -8.81
N VAL A 201 -6.97 -0.88 -7.93
CA VAL A 201 -5.53 -1.02 -8.16
C VAL A 201 -4.97 -2.08 -7.22
N THR A 202 -4.30 -3.11 -7.76
CA THR A 202 -3.64 -4.15 -6.97
C THR A 202 -2.13 -4.16 -7.16
N SER A 203 -1.38 -4.55 -6.12
CA SER A 203 0.04 -4.94 -6.18
C SER A 203 0.15 -6.45 -6.11
N VAL A 204 0.29 -7.11 -7.25
CA VAL A 204 0.32 -8.58 -7.29
C VAL A 204 1.55 -9.15 -6.59
N HIS A 205 2.65 -8.39 -6.51
CA HIS A 205 3.87 -8.80 -5.83
C HIS A 205 3.78 -8.83 -4.28
N LYS A 206 2.72 -8.26 -3.67
CA LYS A 206 2.57 -8.26 -2.21
C LYS A 206 1.97 -9.56 -1.68
N MET A 207 0.75 -9.88 -2.10
CA MET A 207 0.02 -11.08 -1.67
C MET A 207 -0.11 -12.14 -2.77
N GLY A 208 0.28 -11.81 -3.99
CA GLY A 208 0.35 -12.73 -5.14
C GLY A 208 1.77 -13.16 -5.46
N GLY A 209 1.91 -14.03 -6.46
CA GLY A 209 3.19 -14.67 -6.84
C GLY A 209 3.94 -13.98 -7.98
N ALA A 210 3.61 -12.74 -8.34
CA ALA A 210 4.35 -12.01 -9.37
C ALA A 210 5.59 -11.32 -8.79
N ILE A 211 6.57 -11.01 -9.65
CA ILE A 211 7.79 -10.29 -9.22
C ILE A 211 7.49 -8.82 -8.90
N GLU A 212 8.42 -8.17 -8.21
CA GLU A 212 8.33 -6.75 -7.82
C GLU A 212 7.88 -5.84 -8.98
N GLN A 213 7.20 -4.74 -8.66
CA GLN A 213 6.61 -3.78 -9.58
C GLN A 213 5.37 -4.28 -10.35
N SER A 214 4.94 -5.53 -10.15
CA SER A 214 3.72 -6.07 -10.75
C SER A 214 2.48 -5.42 -10.17
N SER A 215 1.70 -4.73 -11.02
CA SER A 215 0.44 -4.09 -10.63
C SER A 215 -0.61 -4.27 -11.72
N VAL A 216 -1.89 -4.25 -11.33
CA VAL A 216 -3.02 -4.37 -12.26
C VAL A 216 -4.05 -3.28 -11.93
N PHE A 217 -4.59 -2.66 -12.97
CA PHE A 217 -5.82 -1.89 -12.92
C PHE A 217 -6.98 -2.80 -13.26
N HIS A 218 -8.05 -2.74 -12.50
CA HIS A 218 -9.31 -3.43 -12.76
C HIS A 218 -10.41 -2.39 -12.87
N LEU A 219 -11.10 -2.35 -13.99
CA LEU A 219 -12.20 -1.42 -14.25
C LEU A 219 -13.53 -2.13 -14.29
N GLN A 220 -14.54 -1.39 -13.84
CA GLN A 220 -15.94 -1.79 -13.95
C GLN A 220 -16.77 -0.53 -14.17
N TYR A 221 -17.85 -0.69 -14.95
CA TYR A 221 -18.74 0.41 -15.33
C TYR A 221 -18.08 1.51 -16.19
N ASP A 222 -18.89 2.53 -16.56
CA ASP A 222 -18.48 3.58 -17.50
C ASP A 222 -18.10 4.90 -16.80
N ARG A 223 -18.08 4.95 -15.44
CA ARG A 223 -17.72 6.19 -14.71
C ARG A 223 -16.27 6.57 -14.88
N VAL A 224 -15.40 5.60 -15.12
CA VAL A 224 -14.00 5.82 -15.48
C VAL A 224 -13.78 5.29 -16.89
N ALA A 225 -13.56 6.18 -17.84
CA ALA A 225 -13.36 5.79 -19.23
C ALA A 225 -12.00 5.10 -19.42
N SER A 226 -12.00 3.88 -19.97
CA SER A 226 -10.79 3.07 -20.14
C SER A 226 -9.75 3.73 -21.05
N GLU A 227 -10.20 4.42 -22.10
CA GLU A 227 -9.29 5.17 -23.00
C GLU A 227 -8.58 6.31 -22.26
N VAL A 228 -9.27 6.99 -21.34
CA VAL A 228 -8.66 8.03 -20.50
C VAL A 228 -7.62 7.43 -19.57
N LEU A 229 -7.95 6.32 -18.91
CA LEU A 229 -6.99 5.61 -18.03
C LEU A 229 -5.73 5.17 -18.81
N LYS A 230 -5.91 4.57 -19.99
CA LYS A 230 -4.80 4.16 -20.88
C LYS A 230 -3.92 5.36 -21.27
N GLN A 231 -4.51 6.49 -21.64
CA GLN A 231 -3.76 7.70 -21.97
C GLN A 231 -2.97 8.25 -20.78
N ARG A 232 -3.52 8.18 -19.56
CA ARG A 232 -2.82 8.63 -18.34
C ARG A 232 -1.71 7.67 -17.95
N GLU A 233 -1.94 6.37 -18.09
CA GLU A 233 -0.90 5.35 -17.90
C GLU A 233 0.25 5.54 -18.89
N ASP A 234 -0.05 5.82 -20.15
CA ASP A 234 0.94 6.08 -21.17
C ASP A 234 1.76 7.36 -20.90
N LEU A 235 1.12 8.40 -20.35
CA LEU A 235 1.79 9.64 -19.96
C LEU A 235 2.80 9.44 -18.82
N LEU A 236 2.46 8.62 -17.83
CA LEU A 236 3.24 8.46 -16.59
C LEU A 236 4.15 7.23 -16.62
N GLY A 237 3.80 6.22 -17.41
CA GLY A 237 4.47 4.93 -17.42
C GLY A 237 5.73 4.88 -18.27
N THR A 238 6.43 3.75 -18.19
CA THR A 238 7.63 3.50 -19.00
C THR A 238 7.27 3.09 -20.43
N THR A 239 8.08 3.50 -21.39
CA THR A 239 7.99 3.02 -22.78
C THR A 239 8.69 1.69 -23.01
N SER A 240 9.45 1.20 -22.02
CA SER A 240 10.21 -0.06 -22.05
C SER A 240 9.70 -1.03 -20.97
N ALA A 241 8.40 -1.35 -21.05
CA ALA A 241 7.77 -2.25 -20.11
C ALA A 241 8.43 -3.63 -20.09
N SER A 242 8.66 -4.17 -18.88
CA SER A 242 9.34 -5.44 -18.71
C SER A 242 8.45 -6.63 -19.09
N ALA A 243 8.88 -7.40 -20.06
CA ALA A 243 8.22 -8.66 -20.47
C ALA A 243 8.18 -9.68 -19.31
N LEU A 244 9.20 -9.69 -18.43
CA LEU A 244 9.24 -10.57 -17.25
C LEU A 244 8.09 -10.24 -16.29
N VAL A 245 7.83 -8.96 -16.03
CA VAL A 245 6.71 -8.54 -15.17
C VAL A 245 5.38 -8.99 -15.78
N TYR A 246 5.16 -8.75 -17.07
CA TYR A 246 3.93 -9.21 -17.76
C TYR A 246 3.75 -10.73 -17.69
N ALA A 247 4.83 -11.48 -17.93
CA ALA A 247 4.79 -12.95 -17.87
C ALA A 247 4.43 -13.45 -16.45
N THR A 248 4.96 -12.81 -15.40
CA THR A 248 4.65 -13.22 -14.02
C THR A 248 3.24 -12.82 -13.59
N LEU A 249 2.70 -11.71 -14.09
CA LEU A 249 1.31 -11.33 -13.87
C LEU A 249 0.33 -12.37 -14.48
N ASP A 250 0.53 -12.74 -15.74
CA ASP A 250 -0.31 -13.73 -16.40
C ASP A 250 -0.11 -15.14 -15.82
N GLY A 251 1.14 -15.50 -15.49
CA GLY A 251 1.43 -16.77 -14.83
C GLY A 251 0.74 -16.91 -13.49
N TRP A 252 0.77 -15.86 -12.66
CA TRP A 252 0.06 -15.84 -11.39
C TRP A 252 -1.46 -15.91 -11.57
N ARG A 253 -2.04 -15.12 -12.49
CA ARG A 253 -3.47 -15.19 -12.82
C ARG A 253 -3.89 -16.62 -13.17
N ARG A 254 -3.12 -17.27 -14.06
CA ARG A 254 -3.40 -18.66 -14.46
C ARG A 254 -3.36 -19.60 -13.26
N GLN A 255 -2.34 -19.51 -12.43
CA GLN A 255 -2.19 -20.32 -11.21
C GLN A 255 -3.41 -20.15 -10.28
N MET A 256 -3.87 -18.91 -10.10
CA MET A 256 -5.02 -18.64 -9.23
C MET A 256 -6.33 -19.14 -9.83
N VAL A 257 -6.53 -19.08 -11.14
CA VAL A 257 -7.71 -19.65 -11.81
C VAL A 257 -7.71 -21.18 -11.71
N GLU A 258 -6.57 -21.82 -11.90
CA GLU A 258 -6.47 -23.28 -11.91
C GLU A 258 -6.45 -23.89 -10.50
N HIS A 259 -5.82 -23.23 -9.53
CA HIS A 259 -5.51 -23.78 -8.20
C HIS A 259 -5.79 -22.83 -7.03
N GLY A 260 -6.26 -21.62 -7.27
CA GLY A 260 -6.31 -20.55 -6.25
C GLY A 260 -7.09 -20.95 -5.00
N ARG A 261 -8.24 -21.62 -5.18
CA ARG A 261 -9.05 -22.06 -4.04
C ARG A 261 -8.28 -23.00 -3.12
N GLU A 262 -7.65 -24.05 -3.66
CA GLU A 262 -6.88 -25.05 -2.88
C GLU A 262 -5.65 -24.41 -2.20
N LEU A 263 -4.95 -23.55 -2.94
CA LEU A 263 -3.77 -22.83 -2.43
C LEU A 263 -4.14 -21.90 -1.27
N LEU A 264 -5.24 -21.17 -1.40
CA LEU A 264 -5.73 -20.26 -0.37
C LEU A 264 -6.41 -21.00 0.80
N ASP A 265 -7.11 -22.11 0.58
CA ASP A 265 -7.57 -23.00 1.67
C ASP A 265 -6.41 -23.40 2.58
N THR A 266 -5.26 -23.78 1.97
CA THR A 266 -4.05 -24.16 2.67
C THR A 266 -3.44 -22.98 3.44
N ALA A 267 -3.33 -21.80 2.80
CA ALA A 267 -2.83 -20.57 3.43
C ALA A 267 -3.70 -20.13 4.61
N LEU A 268 -5.03 -20.15 4.44
CA LEU A 268 -5.98 -19.82 5.50
C LEU A 268 -5.89 -20.78 6.69
N ALA A 269 -5.77 -22.09 6.42
CA ALA A 269 -5.58 -23.07 7.50
C ALA A 269 -4.26 -22.82 8.26
N ARG A 270 -3.19 -22.49 7.54
CA ARG A 270 -1.88 -22.14 8.12
C ARG A 270 -1.97 -20.86 8.95
N ALA A 271 -2.56 -19.81 8.42
CA ALA A 271 -2.74 -18.55 9.13
C ALA A 271 -3.51 -18.76 10.45
N ARG A 272 -4.58 -19.58 10.44
CA ARG A 272 -5.32 -19.95 11.67
C ARG A 272 -4.44 -20.64 12.70
N ARG A 273 -3.56 -21.59 12.28
CA ARG A 273 -2.65 -22.28 13.23
C ARG A 273 -1.61 -21.33 13.81
N ILE A 274 -1.01 -20.46 12.98
CA ILE A 274 -0.03 -19.47 13.45
C ILE A 274 -0.68 -18.49 14.42
N ARG A 275 -1.88 -17.98 14.13
CA ARG A 275 -2.64 -17.09 15.02
C ARG A 275 -2.88 -17.76 16.38
N ALA A 276 -3.40 -18.98 16.38
CA ALA A 276 -3.65 -19.74 17.61
C ALA A 276 -2.37 -19.96 18.42
N ALA A 277 -1.28 -20.39 17.76
CA ALA A 277 0.00 -20.62 18.42
C ALA A 277 0.64 -19.31 18.97
N ALA A 278 0.49 -18.19 18.28
CA ALA A 278 0.98 -16.90 18.74
C ALA A 278 0.17 -16.37 19.94
N ASP A 279 -1.14 -16.54 19.92
CA ASP A 279 -2.06 -16.08 20.98
C ASP A 279 -1.90 -16.87 22.29
N GLU A 280 -1.38 -18.11 22.23
CA GLU A 280 -1.00 -18.91 23.39
C GLU A 280 0.30 -18.43 24.06
N LEU A 281 1.10 -17.58 23.40
CA LEU A 281 2.37 -17.10 23.92
C LEU A 281 2.16 -15.90 24.86
N PRO A 282 2.66 -15.96 26.11
CA PRO A 282 2.44 -14.88 27.07
C PRO A 282 3.07 -13.57 26.61
N GLY A 283 2.31 -12.47 26.71
CA GLY A 283 2.76 -11.13 26.30
C GLY A 283 2.62 -10.84 24.81
N LEU A 284 2.10 -11.77 24.02
CA LEU A 284 1.66 -11.52 22.65
C LEU A 284 0.13 -11.47 22.60
N ARG A 285 -0.41 -10.58 21.79
CA ARG A 285 -1.84 -10.47 21.54
C ARG A 285 -2.08 -10.39 20.04
N VAL A 286 -2.70 -11.40 19.50
CA VAL A 286 -2.99 -11.44 18.06
C VAL A 286 -4.26 -10.64 17.77
N MET A 287 -4.18 -9.66 16.89
CA MET A 287 -5.32 -8.88 16.42
C MET A 287 -6.29 -9.80 15.66
N GLY A 288 -7.53 -9.90 16.10
CA GLY A 288 -8.53 -10.83 15.61
C GLY A 288 -9.84 -10.16 15.19
N HIS A 289 -10.90 -10.97 15.16
CA HIS A 289 -12.22 -10.54 14.69
C HIS A 289 -12.93 -9.56 15.65
N GLU A 290 -12.40 -9.36 16.87
CA GLU A 290 -12.90 -8.37 17.81
C GLU A 290 -12.96 -6.96 17.21
N ILE A 291 -12.07 -6.62 16.29
CA ILE A 291 -12.09 -5.33 15.58
C ILE A 291 -13.37 -5.16 14.77
N VAL A 292 -13.87 -6.23 14.15
CA VAL A 292 -15.14 -6.24 13.41
C VAL A 292 -16.32 -6.22 14.37
N ASP A 293 -16.25 -7.01 15.45
CA ASP A 293 -17.31 -7.09 16.48
C ASP A 293 -17.50 -5.76 17.20
N GLU A 294 -16.42 -5.00 17.40
CA GLU A 294 -16.42 -3.64 17.96
C GLU A 294 -16.86 -2.56 16.90
N GLY A 295 -17.08 -2.96 15.66
CA GLY A 295 -17.47 -2.07 14.57
C GLY A 295 -16.37 -1.09 14.16
N LEU A 296 -15.10 -1.41 14.37
CA LEU A 296 -13.95 -0.58 14.01
C LEU A 296 -13.57 -0.73 12.52
N ALA A 297 -13.76 -1.91 11.96
CA ALA A 297 -13.62 -2.20 10.53
C ALA A 297 -14.76 -3.10 10.07
N ALA A 298 -15.02 -3.14 8.77
CA ALA A 298 -16.09 -3.99 8.21
C ALA A 298 -15.66 -5.46 8.13
N ASP A 299 -14.38 -5.71 7.95
CA ASP A 299 -13.80 -7.06 7.88
C ASP A 299 -12.30 -7.01 8.18
N LEU A 300 -11.68 -8.19 8.26
CA LEU A 300 -10.25 -8.37 8.50
C LEU A 300 -9.68 -9.44 7.57
N ASP A 301 -8.61 -9.14 6.86
CA ASP A 301 -7.88 -10.13 6.07
C ASP A 301 -7.22 -11.17 6.99
N PRO A 302 -7.70 -12.44 7.00
CA PRO A 302 -7.19 -13.47 7.89
C PRO A 302 -5.76 -13.89 7.58
N LEU A 303 -5.24 -13.60 6.38
CA LEU A 303 -3.88 -13.90 5.96
C LEU A 303 -2.86 -12.85 6.45
N LYS A 304 -3.33 -11.71 6.95
CA LYS A 304 -2.49 -10.69 7.60
C LYS A 304 -2.49 -10.92 9.11
N ILE A 305 -1.41 -11.46 9.64
CA ILE A 305 -1.25 -11.74 11.08
C ILE A 305 -0.59 -10.54 11.75
N VAL A 306 -1.31 -9.85 12.61
CA VAL A 306 -0.83 -8.68 13.36
C VAL A 306 -0.76 -9.03 14.83
N ILE A 307 0.40 -8.80 15.45
CA ILE A 307 0.71 -9.22 16.81
C ILE A 307 1.16 -8.01 17.62
N ASP A 308 0.38 -7.62 18.61
CA ASP A 308 0.78 -6.62 19.61
C ASP A 308 1.82 -7.25 20.55
N VAL A 309 2.92 -6.54 20.77
CA VAL A 309 4.05 -6.99 21.58
C VAL A 309 4.29 -6.11 22.81
N ARG A 310 3.43 -5.12 23.06
CA ARG A 310 3.59 -4.13 24.16
C ARG A 310 3.68 -4.76 25.53
N GLU A 311 2.97 -5.87 25.77
CA GLU A 311 3.02 -6.57 27.06
C GLU A 311 4.38 -7.21 27.35
N LEU A 312 5.22 -7.43 26.30
CA LEU A 312 6.62 -7.83 26.47
C LEU A 312 7.51 -6.68 26.98
N GLY A 313 7.00 -5.44 27.01
CA GLY A 313 7.74 -4.25 27.39
C GLY A 313 8.75 -3.76 26.33
N ILE A 314 8.57 -4.15 25.08
CA ILE A 314 9.36 -3.76 23.91
C ILE A 314 8.47 -3.21 22.81
N SER A 315 9.05 -2.44 21.87
CA SER A 315 8.34 -2.01 20.68
C SER A 315 8.32 -3.08 19.60
N GLY A 316 7.36 -2.99 18.66
CA GLY A 316 7.34 -3.87 17.50
C GLY A 316 8.61 -3.73 16.65
N MET A 317 9.21 -2.54 16.56
CA MET A 317 10.49 -2.32 15.87
C MET A 317 11.62 -3.11 16.53
N GLN A 318 11.71 -3.09 17.88
CA GLN A 318 12.68 -3.89 18.62
C GLN A 318 12.45 -5.39 18.44
N ALA A 319 11.18 -5.82 18.45
CA ALA A 319 10.83 -7.22 18.19
C ALA A 319 11.26 -7.64 16.78
N ALA A 320 10.96 -6.84 15.76
CA ALA A 320 11.34 -7.11 14.37
C ALA A 320 12.86 -7.18 14.18
N GLU A 321 13.60 -6.25 14.76
CA GLU A 321 15.07 -6.24 14.71
C GLU A 321 15.65 -7.47 15.40
N TRP A 322 15.13 -7.83 16.60
CA TRP A 322 15.58 -8.99 17.32
C TRP A 322 15.32 -10.29 16.55
N LEU A 323 14.12 -10.44 15.96
CA LEU A 323 13.75 -11.60 15.13
C LEU A 323 14.68 -11.75 13.92
N ARG A 324 14.98 -10.64 13.25
CA ARG A 324 15.90 -10.62 12.11
C ARG A 324 17.33 -11.02 12.52
N ALA A 325 17.84 -10.41 13.61
CA ALA A 325 19.23 -10.61 14.03
C ALA A 325 19.49 -12.01 14.63
N HIS A 326 18.51 -12.58 15.35
CA HIS A 326 18.73 -13.80 16.12
C HIS A 326 18.02 -15.04 15.56
N ARG A 327 16.97 -14.84 14.77
CA ARG A 327 16.19 -15.95 14.20
C ARG A 327 16.17 -15.97 12.68
N HIS A 328 16.74 -14.95 12.03
CA HIS A 328 16.72 -14.76 10.58
C HIS A 328 15.28 -14.72 10.00
N VAL A 329 14.35 -14.22 10.80
CA VAL A 329 12.95 -14.03 10.41
C VAL A 329 12.73 -12.55 10.20
N ASP A 330 12.36 -12.19 8.99
CA ASP A 330 11.99 -10.82 8.62
C ASP A 330 10.46 -10.72 8.58
N VAL A 331 9.89 -9.87 9.44
CA VAL A 331 8.46 -9.65 9.50
C VAL A 331 8.02 -8.58 8.49
N GLY A 332 6.79 -8.67 7.98
CA GLY A 332 6.30 -7.80 6.90
C GLY A 332 6.11 -6.34 7.29
N GLY A 333 5.92 -6.05 8.57
CA GLY A 333 5.77 -4.70 9.10
C GLY A 333 5.97 -4.64 10.60
N SER A 334 6.34 -3.47 11.11
CA SER A 334 6.45 -3.22 12.54
C SER A 334 6.22 -1.74 12.84
N ASP A 335 5.65 -1.44 13.99
CA ASP A 335 5.52 -0.08 14.52
C ASP A 335 5.90 -0.05 16.02
N SER A 336 5.53 1.01 16.72
CA SER A 336 5.81 1.14 18.16
C SER A 336 5.09 0.09 19.02
N CYS A 337 4.05 -0.56 18.52
CA CYS A 337 3.17 -1.43 19.28
C CYS A 337 3.23 -2.89 18.85
N ARG A 338 3.48 -3.15 17.54
CA ARG A 338 3.22 -4.45 16.93
C ARG A 338 4.16 -4.82 15.81
N ILE A 339 4.12 -6.12 15.45
CA ILE A 339 4.70 -6.69 14.24
C ILE A 339 3.59 -7.30 13.39
N SER A 340 3.83 -7.48 12.10
CA SER A 340 2.90 -8.20 11.21
C SER A 340 3.62 -9.19 10.31
N ALA A 341 2.95 -10.31 10.02
CA ALA A 341 3.34 -11.27 9.00
C ALA A 341 2.22 -11.41 7.97
N SER A 342 2.58 -11.55 6.70
CA SER A 342 1.66 -11.86 5.62
C SER A 342 1.85 -13.32 5.23
N ILE A 343 0.80 -14.12 5.33
CA ILE A 343 0.81 -15.52 4.95
C ILE A 343 0.23 -15.64 3.55
N THR A 344 0.92 -16.34 2.67
CA THR A 344 0.53 -16.50 1.28
C THR A 344 0.44 -17.97 0.90
N HIS A 345 0.06 -18.26 -0.33
CA HIS A 345 0.07 -19.61 -0.89
C HIS A 345 1.49 -20.21 -1.02
N ALA A 346 2.53 -19.40 -0.86
CA ALA A 346 3.93 -19.86 -0.95
C ALA A 346 4.49 -20.38 0.39
N ASP A 347 3.78 -20.13 1.49
CA ASP A 347 4.18 -20.59 2.82
C ASP A 347 3.91 -22.09 2.98
N ASP A 348 4.84 -22.79 3.61
CA ASP A 348 4.81 -24.23 3.88
C ASP A 348 4.92 -24.55 5.38
N ASP A 349 5.00 -25.82 5.73
CA ASP A 349 5.09 -26.26 7.12
C ASP A 349 6.43 -25.84 7.77
N GLU A 350 7.48 -25.62 6.96
CA GLU A 350 8.78 -25.15 7.46
C GLU A 350 8.69 -23.68 7.84
N THR A 351 8.14 -22.82 6.97
CA THR A 351 7.97 -21.39 7.24
C THR A 351 7.02 -21.14 8.40
N GLU A 352 5.92 -21.90 8.51
CA GLU A 352 5.02 -21.89 9.68
C GLU A 352 5.77 -22.19 10.98
N ARG A 353 6.52 -23.31 11.02
CA ARG A 353 7.30 -23.72 12.20
C ARG A 353 8.35 -22.69 12.56
N LEU A 354 9.10 -22.16 11.58
CA LEU A 354 10.12 -21.15 11.81
C LEU A 354 9.56 -19.88 12.42
N LEU A 355 8.41 -19.40 11.97
CA LEU A 355 7.76 -18.21 12.53
C LEU A 355 7.31 -18.46 13.97
N ILE A 356 6.63 -19.58 14.26
CA ILE A 356 6.16 -19.92 15.62
C ILE A 356 7.35 -20.08 16.59
N ASP A 357 8.40 -20.77 16.18
CA ASP A 357 9.61 -20.95 17.01
C ASP A 357 10.36 -19.64 17.24
N ALA A 358 10.35 -18.73 16.25
CA ALA A 358 10.93 -17.41 16.40
C ALA A 358 10.15 -16.55 17.41
N LEU A 359 8.81 -16.56 17.33
CA LEU A 359 7.94 -15.84 18.28
C LEU A 359 8.10 -16.39 19.70
N ARG A 360 8.15 -17.72 19.88
CA ARG A 360 8.42 -18.35 21.19
C ARG A 360 9.77 -17.89 21.76
N SER A 361 10.81 -17.88 20.93
CA SER A 361 12.14 -17.42 21.32
C SER A 361 12.17 -15.93 21.67
N LEU A 362 11.40 -15.10 20.95
CA LEU A 362 11.26 -13.68 21.28
C LEU A 362 10.66 -13.49 22.68
N VAL A 363 9.58 -14.20 22.98
CA VAL A 363 8.93 -14.15 24.32
C VAL A 363 9.90 -14.58 25.42
N GLU A 364 10.63 -15.71 25.23
CA GLU A 364 11.62 -16.20 26.20
C GLU A 364 12.78 -15.23 26.45
N LYS A 365 13.09 -14.38 25.49
CA LYS A 365 14.23 -13.46 25.52
C LYS A 365 13.86 -12.00 25.68
N ALA A 366 12.57 -11.66 25.73
CA ALA A 366 12.10 -10.28 25.80
C ALA A 366 12.74 -9.46 26.93
N ASP A 367 12.93 -10.07 28.10
CA ASP A 367 13.57 -9.42 29.26
C ASP A 367 15.07 -9.09 29.03
N THR A 368 15.70 -9.65 28.00
CA THR A 368 17.10 -9.36 27.65
C THR A 368 17.24 -8.22 26.66
N ILE A 369 16.13 -7.76 26.08
CA ILE A 369 16.09 -6.63 25.15
C ILE A 369 16.05 -5.34 25.97
N GLU A 370 16.95 -4.40 25.65
CA GLU A 370 17.00 -3.13 26.35
C GLU A 370 15.70 -2.35 26.12
N ARG A 371 15.03 -2.00 27.21
CA ARG A 371 13.75 -1.26 27.16
C ARG A 371 14.00 0.18 26.73
N GLN A 372 13.25 0.62 25.74
CA GLN A 372 13.23 2.01 25.30
C GLN A 372 12.02 2.75 25.88
N PRO A 373 12.09 4.06 26.10
CA PRO A 373 10.91 4.85 26.41
C PRO A 373 9.83 4.67 25.31
N PRO A 374 8.53 4.73 25.63
CA PRO A 374 7.49 4.60 24.62
C PRO A 374 7.55 5.77 23.62
N VAL A 375 7.24 5.49 22.35
CA VAL A 375 7.01 6.53 21.35
C VAL A 375 5.81 7.38 21.79
N HIS A 376 5.94 8.71 21.69
CA HIS A 376 4.81 9.61 21.94
C HIS A 376 3.79 9.48 20.80
N LEU A 377 2.65 8.87 21.10
CA LEU A 377 1.55 8.73 20.15
C LEU A 377 0.52 9.83 20.47
N PRO A 378 0.31 10.82 19.58
CA PRO A 378 -0.64 11.89 19.82
C PRO A 378 -2.09 11.40 19.69
N GLU A 379 -3.01 12.17 20.24
CA GLU A 379 -4.43 12.00 19.94
C GLU A 379 -4.69 12.14 18.43
N PRO A 380 -5.64 11.38 17.85
CA PRO A 380 -5.89 11.36 16.41
C PRO A 380 -6.14 12.73 15.80
N SER A 381 -6.91 13.57 16.50
CA SER A 381 -7.22 14.95 16.07
C SER A 381 -5.96 15.83 15.93
N ALA A 382 -4.88 15.50 16.63
CA ALA A 382 -3.61 16.22 16.52
C ALA A 382 -2.86 15.91 15.21
N LEU A 383 -3.25 14.84 14.50
CA LEU A 383 -2.76 14.48 13.16
C LEU A 383 -3.70 14.98 12.04
N GLU A 384 -4.80 15.62 12.36
CA GLU A 384 -5.70 16.30 11.42
C GLU A 384 -5.21 17.73 11.18
N LEU A 385 -4.15 17.87 10.39
CA LEU A 385 -3.50 19.15 10.17
C LEU A 385 -4.34 20.06 9.23
N GLU A 386 -4.31 21.37 9.49
CA GLU A 386 -4.94 22.37 8.61
C GLU A 386 -4.23 22.42 7.25
N GLN A 387 -4.99 22.25 6.17
CA GLN A 387 -4.52 22.42 4.79
C GLN A 387 -4.59 23.91 4.42
N ALA A 388 -3.52 24.67 4.60
CA ALA A 388 -3.46 26.11 4.33
C ALA A 388 -3.10 26.45 2.88
N MET A 389 -2.57 25.50 2.11
CA MET A 389 -2.14 25.67 0.73
C MET A 389 -2.34 24.37 -0.05
N LEU A 390 -2.63 24.44 -1.35
CA LEU A 390 -2.70 23.21 -2.16
C LEU A 390 -1.36 22.46 -2.12
N PRO A 391 -1.37 21.11 -1.99
CA PRO A 391 -0.13 20.33 -1.85
C PRO A 391 0.86 20.55 -2.99
N ARG A 392 0.38 20.68 -4.22
CA ARG A 392 1.22 21.01 -5.38
C ARG A 392 1.88 22.37 -5.25
N ASP A 393 1.12 23.39 -4.87
CA ASP A 393 1.63 24.75 -4.78
C ASP A 393 2.67 24.87 -3.68
N ALA A 394 2.45 24.23 -2.54
CA ALA A 394 3.41 24.18 -1.43
C ALA A 394 4.68 23.42 -1.81
N PHE A 395 4.55 22.27 -2.50
CA PHE A 395 5.70 21.45 -2.89
C PHE A 395 6.64 22.15 -3.87
N PHE A 396 6.09 22.99 -4.77
CA PHE A 396 6.85 23.74 -5.79
C PHE A 396 7.13 25.21 -5.39
N ALA A 397 6.67 25.66 -4.23
CA ALA A 397 6.96 27.00 -3.73
C ALA A 397 8.46 27.20 -3.45
N PRO A 398 8.95 28.45 -3.38
CA PRO A 398 10.22 28.74 -2.75
C PRO A 398 10.26 28.21 -1.31
N VAL A 399 11.38 27.60 -0.92
CA VAL A 399 11.48 26.90 0.36
C VAL A 399 12.55 27.50 1.28
N GLU A 400 12.34 27.38 2.57
CA GLU A 400 13.33 27.57 3.63
C GLU A 400 13.57 26.24 4.35
N HIS A 401 14.83 25.99 4.73
CA HIS A 401 15.18 24.94 5.67
C HIS A 401 15.24 25.55 7.06
N VAL A 402 14.35 25.14 7.94
CA VAL A 402 14.29 25.70 9.30
C VAL A 402 14.57 24.60 10.33
N PRO A 403 15.23 24.94 11.45
CA PRO A 403 15.31 24.04 12.61
C PRO A 403 13.89 23.64 13.05
N VAL A 404 13.73 22.41 13.53
CA VAL A 404 12.41 21.84 13.91
C VAL A 404 11.67 22.72 14.92
N GLU A 405 12.40 23.36 15.85
CA GLU A 405 11.84 24.28 16.87
C GLU A 405 11.20 25.55 16.25
N ARG A 406 11.52 25.87 15.01
CA ARG A 406 10.96 27.00 14.26
C ARG A 406 9.95 26.59 13.19
N ALA A 407 9.66 25.31 13.09
CA ALA A 407 8.75 24.79 12.07
C ALA A 407 7.28 24.88 12.49
N VAL A 408 6.98 24.93 13.78
CA VAL A 408 5.60 25.07 14.29
C VAL A 408 4.92 26.31 13.72
N GLY A 409 3.71 26.14 13.19
CA GLY A 409 2.92 27.19 12.53
C GLY A 409 3.41 27.59 11.14
N ARG A 410 4.39 26.84 10.57
CA ARG A 410 4.82 27.01 9.18
C ARG A 410 4.07 26.01 8.29
N ILE A 411 3.96 26.33 7.01
CA ILE A 411 3.38 25.47 5.98
C ILE A 411 4.46 24.51 5.48
N SER A 412 4.21 23.21 5.53
CA SER A 412 5.14 22.21 5.01
C SER A 412 5.28 22.32 3.49
N ALA A 413 6.52 22.26 2.99
CA ALA A 413 6.83 22.14 1.57
C ALA A 413 7.29 20.72 1.19
N GLU A 414 7.21 19.78 2.12
CA GLU A 414 7.59 18.38 1.92
C GLU A 414 6.57 17.42 2.53
N MET A 415 6.59 16.18 2.06
CA MET A 415 5.86 15.08 2.64
C MET A 415 6.75 14.39 3.68
N ILE A 416 6.19 14.04 4.84
CA ILE A 416 6.90 13.38 5.92
C ILE A 416 6.12 12.15 6.34
N SER A 417 6.63 10.97 5.97
CA SER A 417 5.95 9.70 6.19
C SER A 417 6.80 8.78 7.07
N PRO A 418 6.37 8.48 8.31
CA PRO A 418 6.95 7.39 9.09
C PRO A 418 6.82 6.06 8.33
N TYR A 419 7.88 5.27 8.28
CA TYR A 419 7.89 4.00 7.56
C TYR A 419 8.41 2.85 8.44
N PRO A 420 7.71 1.71 8.46
CA PRO A 420 6.36 1.42 7.98
C PRO A 420 5.25 2.18 8.71
N PRO A 421 4.04 2.32 8.17
CA PRO A 421 3.53 1.82 6.88
C PRO A 421 3.72 2.78 5.70
N GLY A 422 4.24 3.98 5.90
CA GLY A 422 4.41 4.97 4.84
C GLY A 422 3.15 5.84 4.62
N VAL A 423 2.36 6.02 5.66
CA VAL A 423 1.25 6.99 5.70
C VAL A 423 1.82 8.35 6.11
N PRO A 424 1.65 9.42 5.31
CA PRO A 424 2.17 10.73 5.64
C PRO A 424 1.55 11.31 6.92
N ALA A 425 2.40 11.62 7.90
CA ALA A 425 2.00 12.39 9.08
C ALA A 425 1.85 13.87 8.73
N ILE A 426 2.66 14.36 7.78
CA ILE A 426 2.56 15.72 7.24
C ILE A 426 2.56 15.62 5.71
N ALA A 427 1.59 16.28 5.07
CA ALA A 427 1.55 16.49 3.62
C ALA A 427 2.01 17.92 3.27
N PRO A 428 2.52 18.16 2.04
CA PRO A 428 2.79 19.52 1.59
C PRO A 428 1.54 20.39 1.68
N GLY A 429 1.70 21.63 2.14
CA GLY A 429 0.60 22.58 2.29
C GLY A 429 -0.12 22.52 3.64
N GLU A 430 0.16 21.52 4.46
CA GLU A 430 -0.37 21.43 5.82
C GLU A 430 0.44 22.30 6.80
N VAL A 431 -0.26 22.83 7.81
CA VAL A 431 0.35 23.62 8.89
C VAL A 431 0.95 22.69 9.93
N ILE A 432 2.23 22.83 10.18
CA ILE A 432 2.98 21.98 11.11
C ILE A 432 2.59 22.34 12.55
N THR A 433 2.18 21.35 13.37
CA THR A 433 1.88 21.51 14.79
C THR A 433 3.01 21.00 15.68
N ALA A 434 3.00 21.38 16.96
CA ALA A 434 3.97 20.89 17.93
C ALA A 434 3.79 19.39 18.17
N GLU A 435 2.56 18.92 18.25
CA GLU A 435 2.18 17.53 18.53
C GLU A 435 2.70 16.58 17.45
N VAL A 436 2.55 16.95 16.16
CA VAL A 436 3.06 16.10 15.07
C VAL A 436 4.59 16.06 15.05
N LEU A 437 5.26 17.16 15.45
CA LEU A 437 6.72 17.16 15.54
C LEU A 437 7.23 16.30 16.70
N ASP A 438 6.56 16.33 17.86
CA ASP A 438 6.91 15.50 19.01
C ASP A 438 6.74 14.01 18.67
N TYR A 439 5.66 13.66 17.95
CA TYR A 439 5.46 12.32 17.41
C TYR A 439 6.61 11.88 16.49
N LEU A 440 6.94 12.68 15.48
CA LEU A 440 7.98 12.35 14.52
C LEU A 440 9.37 12.24 15.16
N ARG A 441 9.72 13.15 16.08
CA ARG A 441 11.00 13.13 16.78
C ARG A 441 11.13 11.92 17.69
N SER A 442 10.11 11.68 18.52
CA SER A 442 10.10 10.48 19.39
C SER A 442 10.19 9.20 18.56
N GLY A 443 9.51 9.13 17.41
CA GLY A 443 9.60 8.02 16.48
C GLY A 443 11.03 7.79 15.96
N VAL A 444 11.70 8.85 15.48
CA VAL A 444 13.09 8.75 15.00
C VAL A 444 14.05 8.30 16.09
N GLU A 445 13.90 8.80 17.32
CA GLU A 445 14.69 8.37 18.49
C GLU A 445 14.53 6.87 18.79
N HIS A 446 13.41 6.28 18.37
CA HIS A 446 13.10 4.86 18.53
C HIS A 446 13.27 4.03 17.25
N GLY A 447 13.93 4.58 16.22
CA GLY A 447 14.29 3.85 15.01
C GLY A 447 13.25 3.87 13.90
N VAL A 448 12.18 4.68 14.02
CA VAL A 448 11.26 4.90 12.91
C VAL A 448 12.00 5.60 11.77
N LEU A 449 11.92 5.04 10.57
CA LEU A 449 12.53 5.62 9.38
C LEU A 449 11.59 6.67 8.77
N ILE A 450 12.16 7.77 8.29
CA ILE A 450 11.44 8.80 7.54
C ILE A 450 12.18 9.05 6.22
N PRO A 451 12.04 8.15 5.23
CA PRO A 451 12.88 8.15 4.04
C PRO A 451 12.57 9.26 3.04
N ASP A 452 11.42 9.89 3.12
CA ASP A 452 10.95 10.93 2.19
C ASP A 452 11.12 12.36 2.72
N ALA A 453 11.46 12.55 3.98
CA ALA A 453 11.86 13.87 4.49
C ALA A 453 13.22 14.28 3.94
N ALA A 454 13.43 15.57 3.69
CA ALA A 454 14.72 16.12 3.25
C ALA A 454 15.82 15.89 4.31
N ASP A 455 15.44 15.91 5.58
CA ASP A 455 16.30 15.51 6.71
C ASP A 455 15.58 14.35 7.46
N SER A 456 16.01 13.13 7.21
CA SER A 456 15.45 11.93 7.83
C SER A 456 15.60 11.89 9.36
N SER A 457 16.45 12.75 9.94
CA SER A 457 16.60 12.90 11.39
C SER A 457 15.60 13.89 12.01
N VAL A 458 14.77 14.54 11.19
CA VAL A 458 13.77 15.54 11.61
C VAL A 458 14.35 16.65 12.48
N ARG A 459 15.63 16.98 12.31
CA ARG A 459 16.25 18.16 12.97
C ARG A 459 15.96 19.45 12.22
N THR A 460 15.77 19.35 10.90
CA THR A 460 15.37 20.44 10.02
C THR A 460 14.21 20.03 9.14
N LEU A 461 13.36 20.99 8.79
CA LEU A 461 12.21 20.77 7.91
C LEU A 461 12.22 21.78 6.76
N ARG A 462 11.72 21.34 5.60
CA ARG A 462 11.45 22.20 4.46
C ARG A 462 10.06 22.82 4.62
N VAL A 463 10.01 24.13 4.68
CA VAL A 463 8.78 24.89 4.79
C VAL A 463 8.66 25.89 3.65
N VAL A 464 7.44 26.27 3.30
CA VAL A 464 7.21 27.35 2.32
C VAL A 464 7.85 28.62 2.83
N ALA A 465 8.68 29.27 1.99
CA ALA A 465 9.35 30.53 2.34
C ALA A 465 8.30 31.63 2.63
N ARG A 466 8.59 32.45 3.63
CA ARG A 466 7.80 33.66 3.85
C ARG A 466 8.14 34.69 2.77
N PRO A 467 7.11 35.46 2.28
CA PRO A 467 7.35 36.51 1.29
C PRO A 467 8.25 37.63 1.79
#